data_a5dcbc3a3edde50f3a72e4bf5129e02d
#
_entry.id   a5dcbc3a3edde50f3a72e4bf5129e02d
#
_cell.length_a   1.000
_cell.length_b   1.000
_cell.length_c   1.000
_cell.angle_alpha   90.00
_cell.angle_beta   90.00
_cell.angle_gamma   90.00
#
_symmetry.space_group_name_H-M   'P 1'
#
loop_
_entity.id
_entity.type
_entity.pdbx_description
1 polymer ?
#
loop_
_entity_poly.entity_id
_entity_poly.type
_entity_poly.pdbx_seq_one_letter_code
_entity_poly.pdbx_strand_id
1 'polypeptide(L)'
;MDKRLVTIVIPVYNEEQILEQAVTGLYAELEQYRADFDFELILAENGSKDNTIAKGQEIAKRFPGMSIFHHPEPDYGNALKAGIRRAKGEIIVCDEIDLCLPEFYEKALAIFKANGAQMIVGSKAMKGAKDERPFKRKFATFVLNLLLKIILGFKGTDTHGVKAFLKAPLMPVLDRCLVGKDIFASEFVIRAERAGIDIHEIPISLDEKRAPSIRLLKRVPRVISNLAYLFWAIRIKRI
;
A
#
# COMPACT_ATOMS: atom_id res chain seq x y z
N MET A 1 -15.66 5.03 24.65
CA MET A 1 -14.32 5.29 24.09
C MET A 1 -14.53 5.90 22.72
N ASP A 2 -13.81 6.94 22.40
CA ASP A 2 -13.85 7.50 21.05
C ASP A 2 -13.30 6.48 20.05
N LYS A 3 -13.99 6.32 18.92
CA LYS A 3 -13.56 5.40 17.87
C LYS A 3 -12.27 5.89 17.24
N ARG A 4 -11.37 4.97 16.94
CA ARG A 4 -10.14 5.31 16.21
C ARG A 4 -10.46 5.53 14.73
N LEU A 5 -9.92 6.59 14.16
CA LEU A 5 -10.08 6.86 12.72
C LEU A 5 -9.03 6.08 11.92
N VAL A 6 -9.51 5.32 10.95
CA VAL A 6 -8.72 4.59 9.96
C VAL A 6 -8.83 5.32 8.62
N THR A 7 -7.71 5.75 8.04
CA THR A 7 -7.70 6.29 6.67
C THR A 7 -7.19 5.22 5.71
N ILE A 8 -8.00 4.91 4.71
CA ILE A 8 -7.61 4.02 3.61
C ILE A 8 -7.14 4.89 2.46
N VAL A 9 -5.91 4.68 2.00
CA VAL A 9 -5.31 5.41 0.88
C VAL A 9 -5.13 4.45 -0.28
N ILE A 10 -5.79 4.73 -1.40
CA ILE A 10 -5.76 3.91 -2.60
C ILE A 10 -5.27 4.76 -3.78
N PRO A 11 -4.10 4.46 -4.34
CA PRO A 11 -3.68 5.06 -5.59
C PRO A 11 -4.49 4.49 -6.75
N VAL A 12 -5.03 5.36 -7.61
CA VAL A 12 -5.84 4.97 -8.77
C VAL A 12 -5.28 5.55 -10.06
N TYR A 13 -5.28 4.74 -11.14
CA TYR A 13 -4.79 5.13 -12.46
C TYR A 13 -5.56 4.40 -13.57
N ASN A 14 -6.38 5.11 -14.34
CA ASN A 14 -7.24 4.55 -15.39
C ASN A 14 -8.16 3.43 -14.87
N GLU A 15 -8.93 3.73 -13.82
CA GLU A 15 -9.81 2.79 -13.13
C GLU A 15 -11.32 3.13 -13.26
N GLU A 16 -11.69 3.97 -14.24
CA GLU A 16 -13.09 4.44 -14.39
C GLU A 16 -14.11 3.29 -14.43
N GLN A 17 -13.74 2.13 -14.98
CA GLN A 17 -14.66 1.02 -15.18
C GLN A 17 -15.02 0.29 -13.88
N ILE A 18 -14.09 0.20 -12.94
CA ILE A 18 -14.27 -0.58 -11.70
C ILE A 18 -14.44 0.30 -10.45
N LEU A 19 -14.10 1.59 -10.54
CA LEU A 19 -13.99 2.48 -9.40
C LEU A 19 -15.22 2.47 -8.50
N GLU A 20 -16.39 2.56 -9.08
CA GLU A 20 -17.66 2.60 -8.33
C GLU A 20 -17.94 1.29 -7.62
N GLN A 21 -17.79 0.16 -8.33
CA GLN A 21 -18.01 -1.16 -7.75
C GLN A 21 -17.00 -1.44 -6.62
N ALA A 22 -15.74 -1.08 -6.83
CA ALA A 22 -14.68 -1.28 -5.84
C ALA A 22 -14.93 -0.44 -4.57
N VAL A 23 -15.26 0.85 -4.72
CA VAL A 23 -15.58 1.72 -3.57
C VAL A 23 -16.81 1.22 -2.83
N THR A 24 -17.88 0.85 -3.55
CA THR A 24 -19.11 0.33 -2.94
C THR A 24 -18.82 -0.95 -2.15
N GLY A 25 -18.03 -1.88 -2.74
CA GLY A 25 -17.63 -3.12 -2.08
C GLY A 25 -16.79 -2.87 -0.84
N LEU A 26 -15.83 -1.93 -0.91
CA LEU A 26 -15.00 -1.55 0.24
C LEU A 26 -15.85 -0.98 1.39
N TYR A 27 -16.77 -0.06 1.12
CA TYR A 27 -17.63 0.49 2.17
C TYR A 27 -18.55 -0.57 2.79
N ALA A 28 -19.07 -1.51 1.99
CA ALA A 28 -19.86 -2.63 2.49
C ALA A 28 -19.03 -3.52 3.42
N GLU A 29 -17.76 -3.80 3.05
CA GLU A 29 -16.84 -4.58 3.90
C GLU A 29 -16.51 -3.86 5.20
N LEU A 30 -16.31 -2.55 5.18
CA LEU A 30 -15.95 -1.77 6.35
C LEU A 30 -17.09 -1.61 7.36
N GLU A 31 -18.33 -1.83 6.97
CA GLU A 31 -19.51 -1.63 7.83
C GLU A 31 -19.44 -2.49 9.10
N GLN A 32 -18.95 -3.73 9.00
CA GLN A 32 -18.82 -4.64 10.14
C GLN A 32 -17.84 -4.16 11.23
N TYR A 33 -16.91 -3.25 10.90
CA TYR A 33 -15.92 -2.70 11.84
C TYR A 33 -16.33 -1.35 12.45
N ARG A 34 -17.46 -0.77 12.02
CA ARG A 34 -17.91 0.55 12.47
C ARG A 34 -18.27 0.64 13.95
N ALA A 35 -18.41 -0.49 14.64
CA ALA A 35 -18.57 -0.46 16.10
C ALA A 35 -17.33 0.08 16.82
N ASP A 36 -16.13 -0.20 16.28
CA ASP A 36 -14.84 0.09 16.89
C ASP A 36 -14.06 1.22 16.17
N PHE A 37 -14.32 1.44 14.86
CA PHE A 37 -13.54 2.33 14.01
C PHE A 37 -14.42 3.26 13.19
N ASP A 38 -13.93 4.47 12.94
CA ASP A 38 -14.42 5.33 11.88
C ASP A 38 -13.49 5.26 10.66
N PHE A 39 -14.02 5.55 9.46
CA PHE A 39 -13.27 5.37 8.21
C PHE A 39 -13.27 6.63 7.36
N GLU A 40 -12.08 6.96 6.84
CA GLU A 40 -11.82 7.92 5.79
C GLU A 40 -11.24 7.19 4.58
N LEU A 41 -11.72 7.49 3.37
CA LEU A 41 -11.16 6.97 2.12
C LEU A 41 -10.56 8.10 1.30
N ILE A 42 -9.30 7.96 0.92
CA ILE A 42 -8.59 8.88 0.05
C ILE A 42 -8.17 8.15 -1.23
N LEU A 43 -8.78 8.52 -2.34
CA LEU A 43 -8.31 8.10 -3.66
C LEU A 43 -7.20 9.05 -4.12
N ALA A 44 -5.98 8.53 -4.25
CA ALA A 44 -4.83 9.25 -4.76
C ALA A 44 -4.75 9.03 -6.28
N GLU A 45 -5.43 9.86 -7.05
CA GLU A 45 -5.45 9.76 -8.49
C GLU A 45 -4.08 10.17 -9.06
N ASN A 46 -3.58 9.38 -10.00
CA ASN A 46 -2.19 9.29 -10.40
C ASN A 46 -2.00 9.56 -11.90
N GLY A 47 -2.56 10.68 -12.39
CA GLY A 47 -2.40 11.13 -13.77
C GLY A 47 -3.15 10.28 -14.80
N SER A 48 -4.38 9.85 -14.50
CA SER A 48 -5.27 9.10 -15.40
C SER A 48 -5.58 9.89 -16.68
N LYS A 49 -5.86 9.13 -17.74
CA LYS A 49 -6.23 9.65 -19.07
C LYS A 49 -7.70 9.39 -19.42
N ASP A 50 -8.40 8.65 -18.57
CA ASP A 50 -9.82 8.35 -18.65
C ASP A 50 -10.63 9.22 -17.67
N ASN A 51 -11.91 8.89 -17.44
CA ASN A 51 -12.79 9.65 -16.55
C ASN A 51 -12.64 9.30 -15.06
N THR A 52 -11.56 8.64 -14.64
CA THR A 52 -11.34 8.21 -13.24
C THR A 52 -11.54 9.36 -12.25
N ILE A 53 -11.00 10.57 -12.54
CA ILE A 53 -11.13 11.74 -11.66
C ILE A 53 -12.59 12.17 -11.52
N ALA A 54 -13.27 12.40 -12.65
CA ALA A 54 -14.65 12.89 -12.65
C ALA A 54 -15.58 11.88 -11.94
N LYS A 55 -15.40 10.60 -12.23
CA LYS A 55 -16.15 9.52 -11.59
C LYS A 55 -15.88 9.44 -10.09
N GLY A 56 -14.63 9.55 -9.68
CA GLY A 56 -14.26 9.58 -8.26
C GLY A 56 -14.86 10.76 -7.50
N GLN A 57 -14.92 11.94 -8.12
CA GLN A 57 -15.58 13.12 -7.54
C GLN A 57 -17.09 12.95 -7.39
N GLU A 58 -17.74 12.27 -8.34
CA GLU A 58 -19.15 11.93 -8.28
C GLU A 58 -19.42 10.93 -7.15
N ILE A 59 -18.64 9.87 -7.07
CA ILE A 59 -18.76 8.84 -6.02
C ILE A 59 -18.55 9.47 -4.64
N ALA A 60 -17.58 10.36 -4.48
CA ALA A 60 -17.28 11.01 -3.20
C ALA A 60 -18.48 11.80 -2.63
N LYS A 61 -19.41 12.27 -3.47
CA LYS A 61 -20.64 12.95 -3.00
C LYS A 61 -21.60 11.98 -2.30
N ARG A 62 -21.51 10.69 -2.58
CA ARG A 62 -22.41 9.65 -2.04
C ARG A 62 -21.85 8.95 -0.81
N PHE A 63 -20.53 8.93 -0.64
CA PHE A 63 -19.86 8.21 0.44
C PHE A 63 -19.24 9.19 1.45
N PRO A 64 -19.80 9.30 2.68
CA PRO A 64 -19.23 10.15 3.72
C PRO A 64 -17.79 9.75 4.05
N GLY A 65 -16.91 10.74 4.24
CA GLY A 65 -15.51 10.53 4.55
C GLY A 65 -14.63 10.15 3.35
N MET A 66 -15.21 10.08 2.13
CA MET A 66 -14.44 9.86 0.91
C MET A 66 -13.96 11.17 0.28
N SER A 67 -12.74 11.15 -0.22
CA SER A 67 -12.16 12.22 -1.05
C SER A 67 -11.30 11.65 -2.17
N ILE A 68 -11.12 12.44 -3.22
CA ILE A 68 -10.17 12.16 -4.30
C ILE A 68 -9.35 13.40 -4.57
N PHE A 69 -8.05 13.22 -4.78
CA PHE A 69 -7.18 14.31 -5.23
C PHE A 69 -6.34 13.87 -6.44
N HIS A 70 -5.98 14.83 -7.27
CA HIS A 70 -5.16 14.61 -8.45
C HIS A 70 -3.67 14.81 -8.14
N HIS A 71 -2.85 13.83 -8.54
CA HIS A 71 -1.40 13.93 -8.63
C HIS A 71 -1.02 14.01 -10.12
N PRO A 72 -0.37 15.11 -10.58
CA PRO A 72 -0.26 15.40 -12.02
C PRO A 72 0.62 14.43 -12.79
N GLU A 73 1.55 13.78 -12.12
CA GLU A 73 2.47 12.84 -12.77
C GLU A 73 2.14 11.40 -12.42
N PRO A 74 2.19 10.46 -13.40
CA PRO A 74 2.02 9.03 -13.13
C PRO A 74 3.17 8.49 -12.28
N ASP A 75 3.02 8.60 -10.97
CA ASP A 75 3.96 8.12 -9.97
C ASP A 75 3.22 7.54 -8.76
N TYR A 76 3.05 6.21 -8.78
CA TYR A 76 2.35 5.46 -7.75
C TYR A 76 2.83 5.80 -6.32
N GLY A 77 4.15 5.82 -6.10
CA GLY A 77 4.71 6.05 -4.77
C GLY A 77 4.51 7.49 -4.30
N ASN A 78 4.65 8.47 -5.20
CA ASN A 78 4.44 9.87 -4.83
C ASN A 78 2.95 10.17 -4.60
N ALA A 79 2.04 9.59 -5.38
CA ALA A 79 0.61 9.69 -5.14
C ALA A 79 0.25 9.08 -3.77
N LEU A 80 0.79 7.89 -3.46
CA LEU A 80 0.57 7.23 -2.18
C LEU A 80 1.12 8.05 -1.01
N LYS A 81 2.37 8.57 -1.10
CA LYS A 81 2.95 9.49 -0.10
C LYS A 81 2.06 10.71 0.14
N ALA A 82 1.56 11.32 -0.95
CA ALA A 82 0.69 12.49 -0.87
C ALA A 82 -0.64 12.17 -0.19
N GLY A 83 -1.21 10.98 -0.44
CA GLY A 83 -2.41 10.47 0.22
C GLY A 83 -2.18 10.24 1.72
N ILE A 84 -1.09 9.58 2.09
CA ILE A 84 -0.72 9.33 3.49
C ILE A 84 -0.55 10.65 4.26
N ARG A 85 0.06 11.67 3.66
CA ARG A 85 0.19 12.98 4.32
C ARG A 85 -1.15 13.67 4.55
N ARG A 86 -2.12 13.52 3.64
CA ARG A 86 -3.48 14.07 3.75
C ARG A 86 -4.37 13.33 4.73
N ALA A 87 -4.08 12.06 4.98
CA ALA A 87 -4.85 11.20 5.87
C ALA A 87 -5.01 11.83 7.26
N LYS A 88 -6.23 11.80 7.81
CA LYS A 88 -6.54 12.29 9.16
C LYS A 88 -6.50 11.19 10.20
N GLY A 89 -6.61 9.93 9.77
CA GLY A 89 -6.64 8.77 10.64
C GLY A 89 -5.36 8.55 11.42
N GLU A 90 -5.51 7.99 12.60
CA GLU A 90 -4.42 7.47 13.42
C GLU A 90 -3.80 6.22 12.79
N ILE A 91 -4.64 5.39 12.18
CA ILE A 91 -4.26 4.19 11.44
C ILE A 91 -4.38 4.49 9.95
N ILE A 92 -3.36 4.15 9.18
CA ILE A 92 -3.36 4.26 7.71
C ILE A 92 -3.35 2.86 7.11
N VAL A 93 -4.24 2.61 6.16
CA VAL A 93 -4.21 1.41 5.31
C VAL A 93 -3.86 1.85 3.90
N CYS A 94 -2.78 1.29 3.33
CA CYS A 94 -2.43 1.44 1.92
C CYS A 94 -2.92 0.19 1.18
N ASP A 95 -3.91 0.36 0.33
CA ASP A 95 -4.55 -0.73 -0.42
C ASP A 95 -4.53 -0.45 -1.92
N GLU A 96 -4.96 -1.42 -2.72
CA GLU A 96 -5.10 -1.32 -4.18
C GLU A 96 -6.59 -1.48 -4.53
N ILE A 97 -7.07 -0.72 -5.53
CA ILE A 97 -8.49 -0.60 -5.84
C ILE A 97 -9.16 -1.93 -6.24
N ASP A 98 -8.39 -2.87 -6.73
CA ASP A 98 -8.84 -4.19 -7.18
C ASP A 98 -8.59 -5.32 -6.17
N LEU A 99 -7.98 -5.03 -5.03
CA LEU A 99 -7.67 -6.04 -4.01
C LEU A 99 -8.74 -6.09 -2.92
N CYS A 100 -8.89 -5.05 -2.13
CA CYS A 100 -9.80 -4.98 -0.98
C CYS A 100 -9.91 -6.34 -0.27
N LEU A 101 -8.84 -6.73 0.46
CA LEU A 101 -8.73 -8.05 1.07
C LEU A 101 -9.42 -8.09 2.45
N PRO A 102 -10.64 -8.64 2.61
CA PRO A 102 -11.36 -8.67 3.89
C PRO A 102 -10.54 -9.30 5.01
N GLU A 103 -9.88 -10.43 4.73
CA GLU A 103 -9.03 -11.12 5.71
C GLU A 103 -7.86 -10.27 6.22
N PHE A 104 -7.38 -9.31 5.40
CA PHE A 104 -6.33 -8.38 5.85
C PHE A 104 -6.92 -7.34 6.82
N TYR A 105 -8.07 -6.74 6.49
CA TYR A 105 -8.73 -5.77 7.36
C TYR A 105 -9.08 -6.39 8.71
N GLU A 106 -9.70 -7.56 8.73
CA GLU A 106 -10.05 -8.29 9.94
C GLU A 106 -8.84 -8.45 10.88
N LYS A 107 -7.76 -9.05 10.38
CA LYS A 107 -6.56 -9.32 11.17
C LYS A 107 -5.83 -8.05 11.58
N ALA A 108 -5.65 -7.09 10.66
CA ALA A 108 -4.93 -5.87 10.94
C ALA A 108 -5.66 -4.99 11.97
N LEU A 109 -6.96 -4.79 11.83
CA LEU A 109 -7.75 -4.00 12.77
C LEU A 109 -7.81 -4.65 14.16
N ALA A 110 -7.91 -5.98 14.23
CA ALA A 110 -7.84 -6.72 15.50
C ALA A 110 -6.49 -6.51 16.21
N ILE A 111 -5.37 -6.57 15.47
CA ILE A 111 -4.03 -6.33 16.02
C ILE A 111 -3.90 -4.88 16.51
N PHE A 112 -4.37 -3.88 15.75
CA PHE A 112 -4.34 -2.49 16.20
C PHE A 112 -5.25 -2.23 17.40
N LYS A 113 -6.40 -2.88 17.49
CA LYS A 113 -7.29 -2.81 18.66
C LYS A 113 -6.59 -3.31 19.94
N ALA A 114 -5.75 -4.34 19.80
CA ALA A 114 -4.93 -4.89 20.87
C ALA A 114 -3.61 -4.14 21.11
N ASN A 115 -3.32 -3.06 20.37
CA ASN A 115 -2.02 -2.35 20.35
C ASN A 115 -0.82 -3.29 20.08
N GLY A 116 -1.03 -4.31 19.26
CA GLY A 116 -0.08 -5.41 19.04
C GLY A 116 1.02 -5.12 18.01
N ALA A 117 0.99 -4.00 17.28
CA ALA A 117 2.00 -3.65 16.29
C ALA A 117 1.95 -2.16 15.91
N GLN A 118 3.05 -1.65 15.32
CA GLN A 118 3.09 -0.31 14.72
C GLN A 118 2.86 -0.35 13.20
N MET A 119 3.23 -1.44 12.55
CA MET A 119 3.02 -1.68 11.12
C MET A 119 2.65 -3.13 10.87
N ILE A 120 1.71 -3.35 9.97
CA ILE A 120 1.31 -4.68 9.50
C ILE A 120 1.48 -4.74 7.99
N VAL A 121 2.12 -5.79 7.50
CA VAL A 121 2.35 -6.02 6.08
C VAL A 121 1.68 -7.33 5.67
N GLY A 122 0.79 -7.25 4.70
CA GLY A 122 0.22 -8.44 4.06
C GLY A 122 1.26 -9.10 3.16
N SER A 123 1.67 -10.31 3.50
CA SER A 123 2.68 -11.04 2.74
C SER A 123 2.07 -12.19 1.94
N LYS A 124 2.33 -12.18 0.64
CA LYS A 124 2.03 -13.31 -0.26
C LYS A 124 3.16 -14.32 -0.34
N ALA A 125 4.29 -14.06 0.31
CA ALA A 125 5.48 -14.89 0.28
C ALA A 125 5.71 -15.68 1.58
N MET A 126 4.95 -15.40 2.64
CA MET A 126 5.10 -16.12 3.90
C MET A 126 4.31 -17.44 3.91
N LYS A 127 4.63 -18.33 4.85
CA LYS A 127 3.92 -19.59 5.04
C LYS A 127 2.45 -19.33 5.37
N GLY A 128 1.54 -20.02 4.68
CA GLY A 128 0.10 -19.85 4.82
C GLY A 128 -0.54 -18.86 3.84
N ALA A 129 0.25 -18.10 3.08
CA ALA A 129 -0.24 -17.29 1.99
C ALA A 129 -0.64 -18.14 0.78
N LYS A 130 -1.66 -17.67 0.03
CA LYS A 130 -2.07 -18.28 -1.23
C LYS A 130 -1.83 -17.27 -2.35
N ASP A 131 -0.84 -17.53 -3.19
CA ASP A 131 -0.53 -16.70 -4.35
C ASP A 131 -0.94 -17.45 -5.63
N GLU A 132 -2.08 -17.06 -6.22
CA GLU A 132 -2.61 -17.68 -7.43
C GLU A 132 -2.14 -16.98 -8.71
N ARG A 133 -1.27 -15.98 -8.60
CA ARG A 133 -0.72 -15.26 -9.75
C ARG A 133 0.11 -16.17 -10.67
N PRO A 134 0.26 -15.82 -11.96
CA PRO A 134 1.11 -16.54 -12.90
C PRO A 134 2.55 -16.73 -12.41
N PHE A 135 3.15 -17.88 -12.71
CA PHE A 135 4.50 -18.25 -12.26
C PHE A 135 5.56 -17.15 -12.50
N LYS A 136 5.52 -16.47 -13.67
CA LYS A 136 6.44 -15.38 -14.00
C LYS A 136 6.39 -14.24 -12.97
N ARG A 137 5.23 -13.93 -12.40
CA ARG A 137 5.05 -12.89 -11.37
C ARG A 137 5.52 -13.36 -10.00
N LYS A 138 5.24 -14.60 -9.64
CA LYS A 138 5.78 -15.23 -8.41
C LYS A 138 7.29 -15.24 -8.42
N PHE A 139 7.88 -15.65 -9.54
CA PHE A 139 9.34 -15.66 -9.72
C PHE A 139 9.94 -14.24 -9.64
N ALA A 140 9.34 -13.25 -10.30
CA ALA A 140 9.79 -11.86 -10.20
C ALA A 140 9.71 -11.31 -8.77
N THR A 141 8.65 -11.64 -8.03
CA THR A 141 8.53 -11.27 -6.59
C THR A 141 9.62 -11.94 -5.76
N PHE A 142 9.87 -13.22 -5.99
CA PHE A 142 10.95 -13.97 -5.32
C PHE A 142 12.33 -13.34 -5.57
N VAL A 143 12.66 -13.07 -6.83
CA VAL A 143 13.94 -12.42 -7.20
C VAL A 143 14.06 -11.05 -6.57
N LEU A 144 13.02 -10.23 -6.61
CA LEU A 144 13.05 -8.91 -5.99
C LEU A 144 13.26 -8.99 -4.49
N ASN A 145 12.52 -9.84 -3.78
CA ASN A 145 12.68 -10.02 -2.33
C ASN A 145 14.08 -10.53 -1.97
N LEU A 146 14.65 -11.43 -2.78
CA LEU A 146 16.02 -11.89 -2.61
C LEU A 146 17.04 -10.74 -2.77
N LEU A 147 16.88 -9.91 -3.80
CA LEU A 147 17.73 -8.73 -4.01
C LEU A 147 17.60 -7.73 -2.86
N LEU A 148 16.39 -7.47 -2.35
CA LEU A 148 16.17 -6.60 -1.19
C LEU A 148 16.87 -7.15 0.06
N LYS A 149 16.84 -8.46 0.28
CA LYS A 149 17.57 -9.11 1.40
C LYS A 149 19.08 -8.94 1.27
N ILE A 150 19.64 -9.26 0.11
CA ILE A 150 21.09 -9.21 -0.12
C ILE A 150 21.59 -7.76 -0.13
N ILE A 151 20.95 -6.88 -0.90
CA ILE A 151 21.44 -5.52 -1.14
C ILE A 151 21.12 -4.60 0.02
N LEU A 152 19.89 -4.62 0.53
CA LEU A 152 19.41 -3.68 1.54
C LEU A 152 19.33 -4.27 2.94
N GLY A 153 19.50 -5.59 3.11
CA GLY A 153 19.45 -6.28 4.39
C GLY A 153 18.02 -6.42 4.95
N PHE A 154 17.02 -6.50 4.08
CA PHE A 154 15.63 -6.75 4.44
C PHE A 154 15.47 -8.10 5.13
N LYS A 155 14.75 -8.16 6.25
CA LYS A 155 14.57 -9.38 7.04
C LYS A 155 13.21 -10.04 6.84
N GLY A 156 12.21 -9.28 6.43
CA GLY A 156 10.86 -9.78 6.19
C GLY A 156 10.71 -10.69 4.97
N THR A 157 9.46 -11.03 4.64
CA THR A 157 9.13 -11.96 3.55
C THR A 157 8.60 -11.23 2.31
N ASP A 158 7.90 -10.10 2.47
CA ASP A 158 7.35 -9.31 1.36
C ASP A 158 7.28 -7.81 1.68
N THR A 159 7.38 -6.98 0.65
CA THR A 159 7.29 -5.53 0.78
C THR A 159 6.16 -4.92 -0.06
N HIS A 160 5.56 -5.68 -0.98
CA HIS A 160 4.61 -5.18 -1.98
C HIS A 160 3.15 -5.52 -1.70
N GLY A 161 2.83 -6.13 -0.56
CA GLY A 161 1.45 -6.38 -0.16
C GLY A 161 0.75 -5.12 0.38
N VAL A 162 -0.55 -5.24 0.63
CA VAL A 162 -1.33 -4.27 1.39
C VAL A 162 -0.65 -3.99 2.74
N LYS A 163 -0.73 -2.76 3.23
CA LYS A 163 -0.08 -2.35 4.49
C LYS A 163 -1.03 -1.56 5.34
N ALA A 164 -0.94 -1.78 6.65
CA ALA A 164 -1.59 -0.93 7.63
C ALA A 164 -0.57 -0.48 8.68
N PHE A 165 -0.64 0.76 9.17
CA PHE A 165 0.33 1.27 10.13
C PHE A 165 -0.21 2.45 10.95
N LEU A 166 0.37 2.66 12.12
CA LEU A 166 0.14 3.86 12.92
C LEU A 166 0.81 5.07 12.24
N LYS A 167 0.05 6.14 12.02
CA LYS A 167 0.54 7.32 11.31
C LYS A 167 1.72 7.98 12.02
N ALA A 168 1.60 8.23 13.32
CA ALA A 168 2.59 9.02 14.07
C ALA A 168 4.01 8.43 14.00
N PRO A 169 4.28 7.15 14.30
CA PRO A 169 5.63 6.59 14.24
C PRO A 169 6.16 6.43 12.81
N LEU A 170 5.28 6.33 11.81
CA LEU A 170 5.68 6.07 10.43
C LEU A 170 5.89 7.35 9.59
N MET A 171 5.37 8.52 9.99
CA MET A 171 5.60 9.78 9.27
C MET A 171 7.09 10.14 9.13
N PRO A 172 7.93 10.07 10.16
CA PRO A 172 9.37 10.33 10.01
C PRO A 172 10.05 9.35 9.06
N VAL A 173 9.57 8.10 8.98
CA VAL A 173 10.06 7.10 8.03
C VAL A 173 9.66 7.46 6.61
N LEU A 174 8.39 7.84 6.41
CA LEU A 174 7.85 8.28 5.12
C LEU A 174 8.65 9.45 4.54
N ASP A 175 8.98 10.42 5.39
CA ASP A 175 9.70 11.64 4.97
C ASP A 175 11.14 11.35 4.52
N ARG A 176 11.73 10.25 4.97
CA ARG A 176 13.03 9.77 4.51
C ARG A 176 12.99 8.95 3.22
N CYS A 177 11.79 8.57 2.72
CA CYS A 177 11.69 7.79 1.50
C CYS A 177 12.02 8.64 0.27
N LEU A 178 13.00 8.20 -0.51
CA LEU A 178 13.58 8.93 -1.63
C LEU A 178 12.99 8.52 -2.98
N VAL A 179 12.56 7.26 -3.13
CA VAL A 179 12.03 6.76 -4.40
C VAL A 179 10.50 6.84 -4.45
N GLY A 180 9.96 7.02 -5.64
CA GLY A 180 8.52 7.04 -5.92
C GLY A 180 8.09 5.78 -6.66
N LYS A 181 8.51 5.65 -7.92
CA LYS A 181 8.09 4.57 -8.82
C LYS A 181 8.69 3.22 -8.43
N ASP A 182 7.91 2.16 -8.65
CA ASP A 182 8.26 0.73 -8.58
C ASP A 182 8.63 0.19 -7.20
N ILE A 183 9.55 0.79 -6.45
CA ILE A 183 10.04 0.23 -5.19
C ILE A 183 9.86 1.14 -3.95
N PHE A 184 8.97 2.13 -4.02
CA PHE A 184 8.61 2.95 -2.85
C PHE A 184 8.13 2.07 -1.68
N ALA A 185 7.25 1.12 -1.95
CA ALA A 185 6.73 0.22 -0.92
C ALA A 185 7.83 -0.57 -0.22
N SER A 186 8.86 -1.01 -0.98
CA SER A 186 10.03 -1.70 -0.44
C SER A 186 10.90 -0.76 0.40
N GLU A 187 11.17 0.44 -0.10
CA GLU A 187 11.94 1.43 0.66
C GLU A 187 11.26 1.74 1.99
N PHE A 188 9.94 1.98 1.98
CA PHE A 188 9.20 2.33 3.17
C PHE A 188 9.26 1.25 4.25
N VAL A 189 9.01 -0.03 3.88
CA VAL A 189 9.09 -1.16 4.82
C VAL A 189 10.53 -1.34 5.35
N ILE A 190 11.54 -1.28 4.47
CA ILE A 190 12.94 -1.47 4.88
C ILE A 190 13.42 -0.33 5.80
N ARG A 191 13.00 0.91 5.54
CA ARG A 191 13.32 2.03 6.44
C ARG A 191 12.58 1.93 7.76
N ALA A 192 11.34 1.46 7.76
CA ALA A 192 10.58 1.19 8.99
C ALA A 192 11.29 0.12 9.84
N GLU A 193 11.69 -1.00 9.23
CA GLU A 193 12.47 -2.05 9.90
C GLU A 193 13.77 -1.51 10.51
N ARG A 194 14.51 -0.68 9.76
CA ARG A 194 15.76 -0.07 10.23
C ARG A 194 15.57 0.99 11.32
N ALA A 195 14.41 1.62 11.36
CA ALA A 195 14.02 2.56 12.41
C ALA A 195 13.54 1.87 13.70
N GLY A 196 13.51 0.54 13.72
CA GLY A 196 13.05 -0.24 14.88
C GLY A 196 11.53 -0.24 15.05
N ILE A 197 10.79 0.05 14.01
CA ILE A 197 9.31 -0.07 14.00
C ILE A 197 8.95 -1.53 14.20
N ASP A 198 7.98 -1.77 15.09
CA ASP A 198 7.41 -3.11 15.31
C ASP A 198 6.53 -3.48 14.12
N ILE A 199 7.03 -4.41 13.29
CA ILE A 199 6.40 -4.84 12.03
C ILE A 199 5.94 -6.27 12.17
N HIS A 200 4.64 -6.49 11.98
CA HIS A 200 4.06 -7.82 11.87
C HIS A 200 3.71 -8.14 10.42
N GLU A 201 4.07 -9.33 9.96
CA GLU A 201 3.63 -9.84 8.66
C GLU A 201 2.45 -10.79 8.86
N ILE A 202 1.43 -10.67 8.03
CA ILE A 202 0.29 -11.61 8.01
C ILE A 202 0.13 -12.21 6.63
N PRO A 203 -0.21 -13.51 6.51
CA PRO A 203 -0.39 -14.14 5.21
C PRO A 203 -1.66 -13.61 4.56
N ILE A 204 -1.57 -13.32 3.26
CA ILE A 204 -2.69 -12.90 2.43
C ILE A 204 -2.90 -13.88 1.27
N SER A 205 -4.16 -13.99 0.84
CA SER A 205 -4.53 -14.71 -0.38
C SER A 205 -4.65 -13.70 -1.53
N LEU A 206 -3.95 -13.93 -2.63
CA LEU A 206 -3.96 -13.05 -3.78
C LEU A 206 -4.39 -13.82 -5.03
N ASP A 207 -5.58 -13.49 -5.52
CA ASP A 207 -6.09 -13.89 -6.82
C ASP A 207 -6.14 -12.64 -7.72
N GLU A 208 -5.28 -12.63 -8.74
CA GLU A 208 -5.18 -11.48 -9.64
C GLU A 208 -6.19 -11.60 -10.77
N LYS A 209 -7.32 -10.95 -10.60
CA LYS A 209 -8.45 -10.98 -11.56
C LYS A 209 -8.17 -10.21 -12.86
N ARG A 210 -7.10 -9.39 -12.92
CA ARG A 210 -6.84 -8.49 -14.05
C ARG A 210 -5.39 -8.58 -14.53
N ALA A 211 -5.20 -8.39 -15.83
CA ALA A 211 -3.86 -8.25 -16.39
C ALA A 211 -3.21 -6.94 -15.91
N PRO A 212 -1.90 -6.95 -15.59
CA PRO A 212 -1.22 -5.74 -15.11
C PRO A 212 -1.19 -4.66 -16.18
N SER A 213 -1.41 -3.42 -15.77
CA SER A 213 -1.39 -2.24 -16.63
C SER A 213 -0.03 -1.96 -17.30
N ILE A 214 1.07 -2.47 -16.73
CA ILE A 214 2.43 -2.24 -17.22
C ILE A 214 3.17 -3.57 -17.36
N ARG A 215 3.83 -3.78 -18.52
CA ARG A 215 4.65 -4.97 -18.79
C ARG A 215 5.84 -5.04 -17.82
N LEU A 216 6.00 -6.17 -17.13
CA LEU A 216 7.02 -6.41 -16.11
C LEU A 216 8.44 -6.03 -16.56
N LEU A 217 8.84 -6.48 -17.76
CA LEU A 217 10.17 -6.25 -18.31
C LEU A 217 10.52 -4.77 -18.49
N LYS A 218 9.53 -3.89 -18.73
CA LYS A 218 9.77 -2.45 -18.86
C LYS A 218 10.15 -1.78 -17.53
N ARG A 219 9.86 -2.43 -16.40
CA ARG A 219 10.17 -1.91 -15.05
C ARG A 219 11.59 -2.28 -14.60
N VAL A 220 12.16 -3.41 -15.11
CA VAL A 220 13.43 -3.96 -14.63
C VAL A 220 14.58 -2.95 -14.59
N PRO A 221 14.88 -2.18 -15.66
CA PRO A 221 16.00 -1.22 -15.63
C PRO A 221 15.84 -0.17 -14.50
N ARG A 222 14.63 0.33 -14.32
CA ARG A 222 14.34 1.34 -13.27
C ARG A 222 14.42 0.73 -11.87
N VAL A 223 13.95 -0.50 -11.69
CA VAL A 223 14.08 -1.21 -10.40
C VAL A 223 15.55 -1.39 -10.04
N ILE A 224 16.41 -1.79 -10.99
CA ILE A 224 17.86 -1.92 -10.77
C ILE A 224 18.49 -0.57 -10.41
N SER A 225 18.17 0.49 -11.15
CA SER A 225 18.66 1.83 -10.84
C SER A 225 18.23 2.31 -9.46
N ASN A 226 16.97 2.11 -9.09
CA ASN A 226 16.46 2.46 -7.77
C ASN A 226 17.11 1.62 -6.65
N LEU A 227 17.36 0.33 -6.88
CA LEU A 227 18.09 -0.51 -5.91
C LEU A 227 19.52 -0.02 -5.68
N ALA A 228 20.23 0.34 -6.75
CA ALA A 228 21.59 0.90 -6.64
C ALA A 228 21.57 2.24 -5.89
N TYR A 229 20.59 3.10 -6.18
CA TYR A 229 20.42 4.37 -5.47
C TYR A 229 20.09 4.15 -3.99
N LEU A 230 19.18 3.24 -3.66
CA LEU A 230 18.84 2.93 -2.27
C LEU A 230 20.00 2.26 -1.53
N PHE A 231 20.77 1.41 -2.20
CA PHE A 231 22.01 0.86 -1.60
C PHE A 231 22.94 1.99 -1.18
N TRP A 232 23.23 2.92 -2.08
CA TRP A 232 24.07 4.08 -1.78
C TRP A 232 23.47 4.92 -0.64
N ALA A 233 22.19 5.28 -0.72
CA ALA A 233 21.53 6.12 0.29
C ALA A 233 21.49 5.46 1.66
N ILE A 234 21.01 4.20 1.74
CA ILE A 234 20.74 3.52 3.01
C ILE A 234 22.01 2.89 3.61
N ARG A 235 22.88 2.29 2.77
CA ARG A 235 24.04 1.52 3.27
C ARG A 235 25.31 2.35 3.36
N ILE A 236 25.50 3.29 2.43
CA ILE A 236 26.72 4.11 2.36
C ILE A 236 26.52 5.44 3.07
N LYS A 237 25.53 6.23 2.63
CA LYS A 237 25.26 7.56 3.22
C LYS A 237 24.50 7.51 4.53
N ARG A 238 23.76 6.43 4.79
CA ARG A 238 22.93 6.22 5.99
C ARG A 238 21.88 7.33 6.23
N ILE A 239 21.32 7.86 5.13
CA ILE A 239 20.27 8.88 5.10
C ILE A 239 18.89 8.26 4.85
#